data_202d4586fd934bbecd5529cbd7875d46
#
_entry.id   202d4586fd934bbecd5529cbd7875d46
#
_cell.length_a   1.000
_cell.length_b   1.000
_cell.length_c   1.000
_cell.angle_alpha   90.00
_cell.angle_beta   90.00
_cell.angle_gamma   90.00
#
_symmetry.space_group_name_H-M   'P 1'
#
loop_
_entity.id
_entity.type
_entity.pdbx_description
1 polymer ?
#
loop_
_entity_poly.entity_id
_entity_poly.type
_entity_poly.pdbx_seq_one_letter_code
_entity_poly.pdbx_strand_id
1 'polypeptide(L)'
;PTGERTPVSTREVMEAFKQTEDYQHLHEEAWFVDDYMKQWRDAPYPPTFMTADALVVQSGHILLVERRGMPGRGLWALPGGFVDQKETLLDACIRELAEETKLDVPASVLYGSRHSQHTFDDPYRSSRGRTITHAFYFKLKNDPKGLPKVQGGDDAAKAFWLPLAELDSKKMFEDHYAIITKMVGL
;
A
#
# COMPACT_ATOMS: atom_id res chain seq x y z
N PRO A 1 28.31 40.78 -24.26
CA PRO A 1 27.32 41.08 -23.27
C PRO A 1 27.21 39.87 -22.35
N THR A 2 27.89 39.93 -21.21
CA THR A 2 27.80 38.97 -20.13
C THR A 2 26.50 39.29 -19.42
N GLY A 3 25.45 38.51 -19.70
CA GLY A 3 24.19 38.60 -18.97
C GLY A 3 24.42 38.15 -17.53
N GLU A 4 24.62 39.10 -16.63
CA GLU A 4 24.57 38.83 -15.19
C GLU A 4 23.20 38.30 -14.84
N ARG A 5 23.13 37.02 -14.42
CA ARG A 5 21.93 36.44 -13.89
C ARG A 5 21.70 37.07 -12.52
N THR A 6 20.61 37.80 -12.36
CA THR A 6 20.16 38.27 -11.05
C THR A 6 19.95 37.06 -10.12
N PRO A 7 20.52 37.01 -8.92
CA PRO A 7 20.29 35.92 -7.99
C PRO A 7 18.82 35.83 -7.64
N VAL A 8 18.24 34.68 -7.84
CA VAL A 8 16.85 34.40 -7.44
C VAL A 8 16.81 34.24 -5.91
N SER A 9 15.94 34.97 -5.26
CA SER A 9 15.78 34.89 -3.80
C SER A 9 15.17 33.57 -3.38
N THR A 10 15.48 33.09 -2.18
CA THR A 10 14.86 31.88 -1.58
C THR A 10 13.34 32.00 -1.58
N ARG A 11 12.80 33.20 -1.36
CA ARG A 11 11.36 33.47 -1.38
C ARG A 11 10.77 33.21 -2.76
N GLU A 12 11.39 33.71 -3.84
CA GLU A 12 10.94 33.50 -5.20
C GLU A 12 10.97 32.00 -5.59
N VAL A 13 12.02 31.27 -5.17
CA VAL A 13 12.11 29.83 -5.35
C VAL A 13 10.97 29.12 -4.64
N MET A 14 10.69 29.49 -3.38
CA MET A 14 9.59 28.89 -2.61
C MET A 14 8.21 29.18 -3.21
N GLU A 15 7.97 30.40 -3.68
CA GLU A 15 6.71 30.76 -4.33
C GLU A 15 6.53 30.02 -5.66
N ALA A 16 7.61 29.86 -6.43
CA ALA A 16 7.58 29.07 -7.66
C ALA A 16 7.31 27.58 -7.36
N PHE A 17 7.94 27.02 -6.34
CA PHE A 17 7.72 25.63 -5.91
C PHE A 17 6.27 25.38 -5.50
N LYS A 18 5.64 26.30 -4.79
CA LYS A 18 4.22 26.21 -4.40
C LYS A 18 3.25 26.10 -5.59
N GLN A 19 3.67 26.49 -6.78
CA GLN A 19 2.88 26.40 -8.01
C GLN A 19 3.08 25.06 -8.74
N THR A 20 3.98 24.21 -8.27
CA THR A 20 4.24 22.91 -8.90
C THR A 20 3.21 21.85 -8.46
N GLU A 21 2.97 20.88 -9.35
CA GLU A 21 2.12 19.71 -9.02
C GLU A 21 2.69 18.92 -7.84
N ASP A 22 4.02 18.79 -7.75
CA ASP A 22 4.69 18.11 -6.62
C ASP A 22 4.35 18.77 -5.27
N TYR A 23 4.38 20.11 -5.21
CA TYR A 23 4.00 20.81 -3.98
C TYR A 23 2.53 20.61 -3.65
N GLN A 24 1.64 20.71 -4.64
CA GLN A 24 0.21 20.52 -4.41
C GLN A 24 -0.07 19.12 -3.89
N HIS A 25 0.56 18.10 -4.49
CA HIS A 25 0.43 16.71 -4.05
C HIS A 25 0.92 16.51 -2.61
N LEU A 26 2.13 16.99 -2.29
CA LEU A 26 2.69 16.90 -0.93
C LEU A 26 1.84 17.65 0.11
N HIS A 27 1.27 18.80 -0.28
CA HIS A 27 0.41 19.59 0.59
C HIS A 27 -0.91 18.85 0.87
N GLU A 28 -1.52 18.24 -0.13
CA GLU A 28 -2.74 17.44 0.02
C GLU A 28 -2.48 16.20 0.92
N GLU A 29 -1.37 15.49 0.72
CA GLU A 29 -0.96 14.36 1.56
C GLU A 29 -0.79 14.79 3.03
N ALA A 30 -0.04 15.87 3.27
CA ALA A 30 0.21 16.38 4.62
C ALA A 30 -1.09 16.83 5.30
N TRP A 31 -1.97 17.51 4.58
CA TRP A 31 -3.26 17.94 5.09
C TRP A 31 -4.15 16.74 5.45
N PHE A 32 -4.21 15.73 4.57
CA PHE A 32 -4.97 14.51 4.83
C PHE A 32 -4.50 13.80 6.10
N VAL A 33 -3.18 13.62 6.27
CA VAL A 33 -2.62 12.97 7.46
C VAL A 33 -2.93 13.75 8.72
N ASP A 34 -2.79 15.09 8.69
CA ASP A 34 -3.10 15.95 9.85
C ASP A 34 -4.60 15.90 10.21
N ASP A 35 -5.49 15.93 9.22
CA ASP A 35 -6.94 15.81 9.43
C ASP A 35 -7.33 14.41 9.98
N TYR A 36 -6.77 13.36 9.41
CA TYR A 36 -6.95 11.99 9.91
C TYR A 36 -6.54 11.85 11.37
N MET A 37 -5.38 12.38 11.75
CA MET A 37 -4.88 12.35 13.13
C MET A 37 -5.77 13.14 14.09
N LYS A 38 -6.38 14.25 13.63
CA LYS A 38 -7.32 15.04 14.44
C LYS A 38 -8.58 14.28 14.84
N GLN A 39 -9.07 13.36 14.00
CA GLN A 39 -10.27 12.57 14.28
C GLN A 39 -10.14 11.71 15.54
N TRP A 40 -8.91 11.38 15.92
CA TRP A 40 -8.61 10.52 17.08
C TRP A 40 -8.13 11.30 18.30
N ARG A 41 -8.14 12.65 18.24
CA ARG A 41 -7.60 13.50 19.33
C ARG A 41 -8.33 13.31 20.65
N ASP A 42 -9.65 13.07 20.59
CA ASP A 42 -10.51 12.93 21.76
C ASP A 42 -10.62 11.48 22.27
N ALA A 43 -9.89 10.55 21.67
CA ALA A 43 -9.82 9.18 22.15
C ALA A 43 -9.14 9.14 23.52
N PRO A 44 -9.62 8.29 24.48
CA PRO A 44 -9.05 8.20 25.83
C PRO A 44 -7.57 7.81 25.85
N TYR A 45 -7.14 7.09 24.81
CA TYR A 45 -5.75 6.70 24.55
C TYR A 45 -5.47 6.81 23.05
N PRO A 46 -4.21 7.10 22.65
CA PRO A 46 -3.84 7.05 21.23
C PRO A 46 -4.19 5.68 20.64
N PRO A 47 -4.92 5.63 19.51
CA PRO A 47 -5.31 4.35 18.94
C PRO A 47 -4.12 3.60 18.36
N THR A 48 -4.18 2.27 18.42
CA THR A 48 -3.34 1.38 17.64
C THR A 48 -4.23 0.69 16.62
N PHE A 49 -3.92 0.90 15.35
CA PHE A 49 -4.68 0.32 14.24
C PHE A 49 -4.11 -1.04 13.86
N MET A 50 -5.00 -1.95 13.48
CA MET A 50 -4.64 -3.27 12.98
C MET A 50 -5.06 -3.40 11.51
N THR A 51 -4.11 -3.80 10.65
CA THR A 51 -4.36 -4.10 9.25
C THR A 51 -3.94 -5.53 8.91
N ALA A 52 -4.45 -6.04 7.81
CA ALA A 52 -4.04 -7.33 7.26
C ALA A 52 -3.76 -7.19 5.76
N ASP A 53 -2.59 -7.65 5.32
CA ASP A 53 -2.14 -7.53 3.93
C ASP A 53 -1.95 -8.91 3.29
N ALA A 54 -2.33 -9.02 2.02
CA ALA A 54 -2.19 -10.22 1.21
C ALA A 54 -1.01 -10.12 0.24
N LEU A 55 0.02 -10.92 0.44
CA LEU A 55 1.10 -11.14 -0.51
C LEU A 55 0.78 -12.39 -1.33
N VAL A 56 0.32 -12.21 -2.56
CA VAL A 56 -0.05 -13.32 -3.45
C VAL A 56 0.94 -13.44 -4.58
N VAL A 57 1.58 -14.62 -4.70
CA VAL A 57 2.58 -14.89 -5.74
C VAL A 57 2.19 -16.11 -6.56
N GLN A 58 2.30 -16.00 -7.88
CA GLN A 58 2.14 -17.10 -8.83
C GLN A 58 3.10 -16.92 -10.02
N SER A 59 3.77 -17.97 -10.43
CA SER A 59 4.64 -17.98 -11.62
C SER A 59 5.62 -16.81 -11.68
N GLY A 60 6.24 -16.43 -10.55
CA GLY A 60 7.20 -15.33 -10.47
C GLY A 60 6.59 -13.93 -10.53
N HIS A 61 5.27 -13.81 -10.46
CA HIS A 61 4.54 -12.54 -10.41
C HIS A 61 3.91 -12.34 -9.02
N ILE A 62 3.86 -11.10 -8.59
CA ILE A 62 3.16 -10.66 -7.38
C ILE A 62 1.91 -9.86 -7.75
N LEU A 63 0.83 -10.07 -7.01
CA LEU A 63 -0.39 -9.28 -7.15
C LEU A 63 -0.27 -7.99 -6.34
N LEU A 64 -0.47 -6.87 -7.01
CA LEU A 64 -0.44 -5.54 -6.41
C LEU A 64 -1.70 -4.76 -6.79
N VAL A 65 -1.98 -3.72 -6.02
CA VAL A 65 -2.99 -2.71 -6.32
C VAL A 65 -2.34 -1.34 -6.46
N GLU A 66 -2.93 -0.47 -7.28
CA GLU A 66 -2.63 0.94 -7.33
C GLU A 66 -3.64 1.68 -6.45
N ARG A 67 -3.16 2.43 -5.48
CA ARG A 67 -4.00 3.11 -4.50
C ARG A 67 -4.81 4.24 -5.15
N ARG A 68 -6.11 4.29 -4.87
CA ARG A 68 -7.00 5.37 -5.31
C ARG A 68 -7.00 6.54 -4.34
N GLY A 69 -6.98 6.23 -3.05
CA GLY A 69 -7.11 7.20 -1.97
C GLY A 69 -5.80 7.63 -1.34
N MET A 70 -5.88 8.66 -0.50
CA MET A 70 -4.78 9.11 0.33
C MET A 70 -4.67 8.32 1.64
N PRO A 71 -3.50 8.25 2.26
CA PRO A 71 -2.21 8.70 1.73
C PRO A 71 -1.69 7.76 0.63
N GLY A 72 -0.76 8.23 -0.20
CA GLY A 72 -0.06 7.40 -1.20
C GLY A 72 -0.88 7.12 -2.46
N ARG A 73 -1.73 8.06 -2.91
CA ARG A 73 -2.49 7.94 -4.17
C ARG A 73 -1.56 7.70 -5.36
N GLY A 74 -1.86 6.67 -6.16
CA GLY A 74 -1.07 6.28 -7.33
C GLY A 74 0.12 5.38 -7.01
N LEU A 75 0.47 5.18 -5.74
CA LEU A 75 1.49 4.22 -5.34
C LEU A 75 0.95 2.78 -5.36
N TRP A 76 1.86 1.83 -5.51
CA TRP A 76 1.54 0.41 -5.47
C TRP A 76 1.56 -0.13 -4.05
N ALA A 77 0.64 -1.01 -3.74
CA ALA A 77 0.53 -1.64 -2.43
C ALA A 77 0.18 -3.12 -2.55
N LEU A 78 0.43 -3.88 -1.51
CA LEU A 78 -0.22 -5.16 -1.29
C LEU A 78 -1.72 -4.91 -1.10
N PRO A 79 -2.60 -5.75 -1.64
CA PRO A 79 -4.02 -5.72 -1.27
C PRO A 79 -4.16 -5.92 0.24
N GLY A 80 -4.98 -5.09 0.88
CA GLY A 80 -5.17 -5.17 2.32
C GLY A 80 -5.78 -3.91 2.92
N GLY A 81 -6.25 -4.02 4.16
CA GLY A 81 -6.92 -2.93 4.83
C GLY A 81 -7.09 -3.16 6.33
N PHE A 82 -7.93 -2.34 6.93
CA PHE A 82 -8.23 -2.42 8.36
C PHE A 82 -9.02 -3.68 8.70
N VAL A 83 -8.69 -4.25 9.86
CA VAL A 83 -9.39 -5.42 10.39
C VAL A 83 -10.64 -4.97 11.11
N ASP A 84 -11.78 -5.51 10.74
CA ASP A 84 -13.05 -5.27 11.40
C ASP A 84 -13.11 -5.93 12.78
N GLN A 85 -13.92 -5.37 13.69
CA GLN A 85 -14.00 -5.85 15.09
C GLN A 85 -14.49 -7.29 15.25
N LYS A 86 -15.08 -7.90 14.23
CA LYS A 86 -15.73 -9.21 14.31
C LYS A 86 -15.16 -10.25 13.36
N GLU A 87 -13.97 -10.01 12.81
CA GLU A 87 -13.30 -10.94 11.90
C GLU A 87 -11.90 -11.30 12.40
N THR A 88 -11.38 -12.43 11.95
CA THR A 88 -9.98 -12.79 12.19
C THR A 88 -9.05 -12.06 11.22
N LEU A 89 -7.75 -11.95 11.53
CA LEU A 89 -6.76 -11.34 10.64
C LEU A 89 -6.73 -11.99 9.25
N LEU A 90 -6.91 -13.31 9.20
CA LEU A 90 -6.92 -14.05 7.94
C LEU A 90 -8.19 -13.79 7.13
N ASP A 91 -9.34 -13.70 7.81
CA ASP A 91 -10.62 -13.40 7.14
C ASP A 91 -10.59 -11.97 6.59
N ALA A 92 -10.10 -10.99 7.38
CA ALA A 92 -9.85 -9.62 6.91
C ALA A 92 -8.97 -9.59 5.66
N CYS A 93 -7.84 -10.27 5.70
CA CYS A 93 -6.90 -10.35 4.57
C CYS A 93 -7.57 -10.91 3.31
N ILE A 94 -8.36 -11.97 3.43
CA ILE A 94 -9.05 -12.59 2.28
C ILE A 94 -10.20 -11.72 1.78
N ARG A 95 -10.94 -11.05 2.68
CA ARG A 95 -12.00 -10.10 2.32
C ARG A 95 -11.42 -8.93 1.52
N GLU A 96 -10.41 -8.25 2.06
CA GLU A 96 -9.75 -7.12 1.41
C GLU A 96 -9.15 -7.52 0.05
N LEU A 97 -8.48 -8.67 -0.01
CA LEU A 97 -7.96 -9.21 -1.26
C LEU A 97 -9.06 -9.37 -2.32
N ALA A 98 -10.21 -9.89 -1.93
CA ALA A 98 -11.35 -10.08 -2.84
C ALA A 98 -11.98 -8.74 -3.26
N GLU A 99 -12.15 -7.81 -2.31
CA GLU A 99 -12.76 -6.49 -2.54
C GLU A 99 -11.92 -5.64 -3.47
N GLU A 100 -10.62 -5.56 -3.24
CA GLU A 100 -9.70 -4.71 -3.99
C GLU A 100 -9.26 -5.27 -5.34
N THR A 101 -9.22 -6.61 -5.50
CA THR A 101 -8.61 -7.21 -6.70
C THR A 101 -9.58 -8.02 -7.55
N LYS A 102 -10.74 -8.39 -7.03
CA LYS A 102 -11.68 -9.32 -7.69
C LYS A 102 -10.96 -10.58 -8.20
N LEU A 103 -9.95 -11.04 -7.47
CA LEU A 103 -9.13 -12.20 -7.83
C LEU A 103 -9.99 -13.44 -8.05
N ASP A 104 -9.90 -14.01 -9.25
CA ASP A 104 -10.67 -15.21 -9.64
C ASP A 104 -10.01 -16.50 -9.08
N VAL A 105 -9.97 -16.57 -7.76
CA VAL A 105 -9.47 -17.72 -6.98
C VAL A 105 -10.41 -17.94 -5.80
N PRO A 106 -10.98 -19.14 -5.62
CA PRO A 106 -11.84 -19.43 -4.48
C PRO A 106 -11.12 -19.25 -3.13
N ALA A 107 -11.83 -18.73 -2.13
CA ALA A 107 -11.27 -18.52 -0.78
C ALA A 107 -10.67 -19.81 -0.19
N SER A 108 -11.27 -20.98 -0.42
CA SER A 108 -10.76 -22.28 0.02
C SER A 108 -9.37 -22.60 -0.53
N VAL A 109 -9.09 -22.15 -1.79
CA VAL A 109 -7.76 -22.30 -2.41
C VAL A 109 -6.76 -21.37 -1.75
N LEU A 110 -7.15 -20.13 -1.44
CA LEU A 110 -6.30 -19.18 -0.72
C LEU A 110 -5.94 -19.71 0.67
N TYR A 111 -6.91 -20.19 1.45
CA TYR A 111 -6.64 -20.82 2.75
C TYR A 111 -5.62 -21.96 2.64
N GLY A 112 -5.74 -22.82 1.62
CA GLY A 112 -4.83 -23.93 1.36
C GLY A 112 -3.47 -23.54 0.77
N SER A 113 -3.35 -22.33 0.22
CA SER A 113 -2.13 -21.80 -0.42
C SER A 113 -1.28 -20.94 0.50
N ARG A 114 -1.66 -20.79 1.77
CA ARG A 114 -0.92 -20.01 2.75
C ARG A 114 0.45 -20.63 2.98
N HIS A 115 1.50 -19.88 2.66
CA HIS A 115 2.90 -20.31 2.74
C HIS A 115 3.52 -19.88 4.08
N SER A 116 3.36 -18.61 4.43
CA SER A 116 3.88 -18.02 5.68
C SER A 116 3.06 -16.79 6.07
N GLN A 117 3.33 -16.28 7.27
CA GLN A 117 2.75 -15.05 7.77
C GLN A 117 3.74 -14.34 8.69
N HIS A 118 3.65 -13.02 8.77
CA HIS A 118 4.53 -12.23 9.62
C HIS A 118 3.85 -10.94 10.07
N THR A 119 4.16 -10.48 11.29
CA THR A 119 3.69 -9.19 11.81
C THR A 119 4.77 -8.13 11.60
N PHE A 120 4.36 -6.95 11.13
CA PHE A 120 5.20 -5.78 10.96
C PHE A 120 4.66 -4.67 11.85
N ASP A 121 5.43 -4.28 12.83
CA ASP A 121 5.01 -3.45 13.94
C ASP A 121 5.96 -2.28 14.23
N ASP A 122 6.78 -1.86 13.26
CA ASP A 122 7.58 -0.66 13.41
C ASP A 122 6.67 0.54 13.74
N PRO A 123 6.96 1.31 14.81
CA PRO A 123 6.08 2.39 15.23
C PRO A 123 5.94 3.53 14.22
N TYR A 124 6.85 3.62 13.27
CA TYR A 124 6.89 4.67 12.24
C TYR A 124 6.55 4.18 10.84
N ARG A 125 6.03 2.93 10.72
CA ARG A 125 5.74 2.33 9.42
C ARG A 125 4.61 3.01 8.65
N SER A 126 3.71 3.71 9.32
CA SER A 126 2.59 4.40 8.68
C SER A 126 2.47 5.84 9.14
N SER A 127 2.23 6.74 8.20
CA SER A 127 1.97 8.17 8.45
C SER A 127 0.65 8.42 9.17
N ARG A 128 -0.30 7.47 9.14
CA ARG A 128 -1.62 7.59 9.79
C ARG A 128 -1.62 7.35 11.30
N GLY A 129 -0.46 7.04 11.88
CA GLY A 129 -0.29 6.74 13.29
C GLY A 129 0.13 5.30 13.55
N ARG A 130 0.06 4.87 14.81
CA ARG A 130 0.47 3.54 15.22
C ARG A 130 -0.34 2.46 14.51
N THR A 131 0.23 1.86 13.49
CA THR A 131 -0.42 0.81 12.68
C THR A 131 0.44 -0.45 12.72
N ILE A 132 -0.17 -1.58 13.04
CA ILE A 132 0.46 -2.89 13.00
C ILE A 132 -0.20 -3.65 11.84
N THR A 133 0.58 -4.23 10.93
CA THR A 133 0.02 -5.12 9.93
C THR A 133 0.44 -6.56 10.14
N HIS A 134 -0.48 -7.46 9.83
CA HIS A 134 -0.20 -8.89 9.73
C HIS A 134 -0.31 -9.31 8.26
N ALA A 135 0.84 -9.59 7.66
CA ALA A 135 0.91 -9.99 6.26
C ALA A 135 0.86 -11.52 6.12
N PHE A 136 0.01 -11.98 5.20
CA PHE A 136 -0.11 -13.39 4.82
C PHE A 136 0.45 -13.60 3.43
N TYR A 137 1.36 -14.56 3.28
CA TYR A 137 1.91 -14.95 2.00
C TYR A 137 1.17 -16.16 1.43
N PHE A 138 0.54 -15.98 0.30
CA PHE A 138 -0.13 -17.02 -0.48
C PHE A 138 0.70 -17.36 -1.72
N LYS A 139 1.18 -18.60 -1.79
CA LYS A 139 1.91 -19.09 -2.94
C LYS A 139 0.99 -19.99 -3.77
N LEU A 140 0.43 -19.44 -4.82
CA LEU A 140 -0.46 -20.17 -5.73
C LEU A 140 0.36 -21.13 -6.61
N LYS A 141 -0.24 -22.28 -6.93
CA LYS A 141 0.35 -23.23 -7.88
C LYS A 141 0.36 -22.62 -9.28
N ASN A 142 1.41 -22.93 -10.04
CA ASN A 142 1.46 -22.54 -11.44
C ASN A 142 0.32 -23.21 -12.21
N ASP A 143 -0.34 -22.43 -13.07
CA ASP A 143 -1.44 -22.89 -13.92
C ASP A 143 -1.04 -22.70 -15.38
N PRO A 144 -1.16 -23.75 -16.24
CA PRO A 144 -0.92 -23.63 -17.68
C PRO A 144 -1.81 -22.60 -18.37
N LYS A 145 -2.95 -22.25 -17.77
CA LYS A 145 -3.87 -21.21 -18.26
C LYS A 145 -3.36 -19.79 -18.00
N GLY A 146 -2.26 -19.64 -17.26
CA GLY A 146 -1.67 -18.35 -16.92
C GLY A 146 -2.09 -17.83 -15.53
N LEU A 147 -1.93 -16.52 -15.35
CA LEU A 147 -2.29 -15.85 -14.11
C LEU A 147 -3.80 -15.65 -13.99
N PRO A 148 -4.40 -15.79 -12.79
CA PRO A 148 -5.81 -15.51 -12.55
C PRO A 148 -6.17 -14.07 -12.95
N LYS A 149 -7.40 -13.89 -13.43
CA LYS A 149 -7.90 -12.57 -13.75
C LYS A 149 -8.06 -11.73 -12.48
N VAL A 150 -7.76 -10.47 -12.61
CA VAL A 150 -7.90 -9.47 -11.54
C VAL A 150 -8.52 -8.19 -12.11
N GLN A 151 -9.19 -7.44 -11.24
CA GLN A 151 -9.78 -6.15 -11.57
C GLN A 151 -9.81 -5.30 -10.31
N GLY A 152 -9.38 -4.04 -10.41
CA GLY A 152 -9.47 -3.11 -9.29
C GLY A 152 -10.91 -2.94 -8.79
N GLY A 153 -11.05 -2.78 -7.50
CA GLY A 153 -12.32 -2.53 -6.83
C GLY A 153 -12.09 -1.71 -5.57
N ASP A 154 -13.17 -1.24 -4.95
CA ASP A 154 -13.13 -0.45 -3.74
C ASP A 154 -12.10 0.69 -3.77
N ASP A 155 -11.12 0.67 -2.88
CA ASP A 155 -10.05 1.67 -2.77
C ASP A 155 -8.89 1.45 -3.75
N ALA A 156 -8.92 0.37 -4.55
CA ALA A 156 -7.96 0.12 -5.60
C ALA A 156 -8.38 0.75 -6.93
N ALA A 157 -7.57 1.65 -7.48
CA ALA A 157 -7.78 2.17 -8.82
C ALA A 157 -7.60 1.07 -9.86
N LYS A 158 -6.71 0.11 -9.59
CA LYS A 158 -6.30 -0.96 -10.48
C LYS A 158 -5.68 -2.11 -9.67
N ALA A 159 -5.95 -3.34 -10.06
CA ALA A 159 -5.23 -4.52 -9.60
C ALA A 159 -4.47 -5.14 -10.77
N PHE A 160 -3.24 -5.61 -10.53
CA PHE A 160 -2.39 -6.13 -11.60
C PHE A 160 -1.33 -7.09 -11.06
N TRP A 161 -0.87 -7.99 -11.95
CA TRP A 161 0.26 -8.85 -11.70
C TRP A 161 1.54 -8.19 -12.19
N LEU A 162 2.55 -8.09 -11.32
CA LEU A 162 3.86 -7.55 -11.63
C LEU A 162 4.92 -8.67 -11.53
N PRO A 163 5.81 -8.84 -12.52
CA PRO A 163 6.98 -9.69 -12.34
C PRO A 163 7.79 -9.26 -11.12
N LEU A 164 8.17 -10.19 -10.24
CA LEU A 164 8.96 -9.86 -9.04
C LEU A 164 10.27 -9.14 -9.37
N ALA A 165 10.85 -9.42 -10.54
CA ALA A 165 12.06 -8.75 -11.02
C ALA A 165 11.85 -7.26 -11.37
N GLU A 166 10.61 -6.82 -11.55
CA GLU A 166 10.25 -5.43 -11.88
C GLU A 166 9.80 -4.63 -10.65
N LEU A 167 9.90 -5.21 -9.45
CA LEU A 167 9.50 -4.55 -8.20
C LEU A 167 10.41 -3.33 -7.95
N ASP A 168 9.79 -2.16 -7.85
CA ASP A 168 10.47 -0.88 -7.67
C ASP A 168 10.07 -0.23 -6.33
N SER A 169 11.02 -0.09 -5.42
CA SER A 169 10.78 0.50 -4.10
C SER A 169 10.24 1.94 -4.15
N LYS A 170 10.57 2.69 -5.21
CA LYS A 170 10.12 4.09 -5.36
C LYS A 170 8.65 4.22 -5.72
N LYS A 171 8.04 3.14 -6.19
CA LYS A 171 6.61 3.07 -6.54
C LYS A 171 5.76 2.47 -5.44
N MET A 172 6.38 1.93 -4.39
CA MET A 172 5.66 1.23 -3.32
C MET A 172 5.21 2.19 -2.23
N PHE A 173 4.02 1.93 -1.72
CA PHE A 173 3.45 2.65 -0.59
C PHE A 173 4.13 2.24 0.72
N GLU A 174 4.49 3.24 1.55
CA GLU A 174 5.07 3.02 2.90
C GLU A 174 6.14 1.92 2.91
N ASP A 175 6.01 0.91 3.77
CA ASP A 175 6.97 -0.17 3.95
C ASP A 175 6.64 -1.46 3.15
N HIS A 176 5.66 -1.42 2.23
CA HIS A 176 5.24 -2.60 1.47
C HIS A 176 6.37 -3.26 0.67
N TYR A 177 7.35 -2.48 0.18
CA TYR A 177 8.55 -3.04 -0.44
C TYR A 177 9.34 -3.92 0.54
N ALA A 178 9.55 -3.44 1.76
CA ALA A 178 10.28 -4.18 2.79
C ALA A 178 9.52 -5.43 3.24
N ILE A 179 8.18 -5.36 3.33
CA ILE A 179 7.31 -6.51 3.62
C ILE A 179 7.52 -7.60 2.55
N ILE A 180 7.41 -7.23 1.28
CA ILE A 180 7.54 -8.16 0.15
C ILE A 180 8.92 -8.81 0.16
N THR A 181 9.99 -8.02 0.19
CA THR A 181 11.37 -8.54 0.12
C THR A 181 11.67 -9.48 1.28
N LYS A 182 11.23 -9.15 2.50
CA LYS A 182 11.40 -10.01 3.67
C LYS A 182 10.65 -11.34 3.53
N MET A 183 9.41 -11.33 3.03
CA MET A 183 8.57 -12.54 3.00
C MET A 183 8.87 -13.44 1.80
N VAL A 184 9.31 -12.87 0.67
CA VAL A 184 9.69 -13.64 -0.54
C VAL A 184 11.14 -14.10 -0.48
N GLY A 185 12.00 -13.43 0.31
CA GLY A 185 13.42 -13.77 0.44
C GLY A 185 14.26 -13.19 -0.71
N LEU A 186 13.95 -11.94 -1.12
CA LEU A 186 14.72 -11.18 -2.13
C LEU A 186 15.84 -10.38 -1.49
#